data_88e2a1a1fbbb05eff10efb60e9a99556
#
_entry.id   88e2a1a1fbbb05eff10efb60e9a99556
#
_cell.length_a   1.000
_cell.length_b   1.000
_cell.length_c   1.000
_cell.angle_alpha   90.00
_cell.angle_beta   90.00
_cell.angle_gamma   90.00
#
_symmetry.space_group_name_H-M   'P 1'
#
loop_
_entity.id
_entity.type
_entity.pdbx_description
1 polymer ?
#
loop_
_entity_poly.entity_id
_entity_poly.type
_entity_poly.pdbx_seq_one_letter_code
_entity_poly.pdbx_strand_id
1 'polypeptide(L)'
;MQLRKIQIWKAAMVFAVVSVIFVACDKKPVGPTEPDPLPPPDPNTYMPFTDFRALYPGSGDFTIPVGTKKIRGVVISNSINEAVGNYRLQDESGAGIYLYSVAGSPVYSMNSVLEINPAGSGIFILYNGDLELKSVPQAKVVPLAGTLTITAREATIAQINANKSTWSSSLVKIRNITSIATASVNSTGTNYNVTDATGTITLFVRAASGITVNTSGTTLTGYVSIYNNTAEVGIRTAEDIQ
;
A
#
# COMPACT_ATOMS: atom_id res chain seq x y z
N MET A 1 -8.70 -50.73 -93.85
CA MET A 1 -8.13 -50.47 -92.55
C MET A 1 -8.79 -49.21 -91.94
N GLN A 2 -9.75 -49.41 -91.06
CA GLN A 2 -10.70 -48.34 -90.61
C GLN A 2 -10.24 -47.85 -89.24
N LEU A 3 -9.97 -46.55 -89.16
CA LEU A 3 -9.72 -45.85 -87.94
C LEU A 3 -11.03 -45.42 -87.28
N ARG A 4 -11.36 -45.96 -86.08
CA ARG A 4 -12.51 -45.55 -85.25
C ARG A 4 -12.16 -44.28 -84.54
N LYS A 5 -12.97 -43.27 -84.74
CA LYS A 5 -13.01 -42.01 -83.91
C LYS A 5 -13.63 -42.25 -82.56
N ILE A 6 -12.83 -41.96 -81.52
CA ILE A 6 -13.38 -41.97 -80.13
C ILE A 6 -13.78 -40.50 -79.80
N GLN A 7 -15.10 -40.35 -79.54
CA GLN A 7 -15.63 -39.10 -79.02
C GLN A 7 -15.39 -39.01 -77.51
N ILE A 8 -14.65 -37.97 -77.09
CA ILE A 8 -14.45 -37.67 -75.69
C ILE A 8 -15.51 -36.69 -75.23
N TRP A 9 -16.43 -37.14 -74.35
CA TRP A 9 -17.40 -36.31 -73.66
C TRP A 9 -16.67 -35.50 -72.59
N LYS A 10 -16.76 -34.15 -72.69
CA LYS A 10 -16.31 -33.25 -71.68
C LYS A 10 -17.41 -33.12 -70.60
N ALA A 11 -17.25 -33.78 -69.48
CA ALA A 11 -18.07 -33.51 -68.27
C ALA A 11 -17.49 -32.27 -67.60
N ALA A 12 -18.26 -31.19 -67.62
CA ALA A 12 -17.95 -29.98 -66.85
C ALA A 12 -18.37 -30.21 -65.42
N MET A 13 -17.37 -30.36 -64.53
CA MET A 13 -17.62 -30.47 -63.10
C MET A 13 -17.59 -29.06 -62.52
N VAL A 14 -18.80 -28.57 -62.11
CA VAL A 14 -18.97 -27.29 -61.41
C VAL A 14 -18.57 -27.52 -59.94
N PHE A 15 -17.42 -27.02 -59.56
CA PHE A 15 -17.03 -26.94 -58.15
C PHE A 15 -17.70 -25.73 -57.50
N ALA A 16 -18.70 -25.95 -56.71
CA ALA A 16 -19.24 -24.92 -55.78
C ALA A 16 -18.29 -24.79 -54.62
N VAL A 17 -17.48 -23.69 -54.61
CA VAL A 17 -16.68 -23.32 -53.46
C VAL A 17 -17.58 -22.68 -52.41
N VAL A 18 -17.92 -23.44 -51.38
CA VAL A 18 -18.57 -22.91 -50.17
C VAL A 18 -17.50 -22.26 -49.32
N SER A 19 -17.41 -20.94 -49.41
CA SER A 19 -16.54 -20.13 -48.51
C SER A 19 -17.18 -20.09 -47.13
N VAL A 20 -16.73 -20.94 -46.22
CA VAL A 20 -17.05 -20.85 -44.80
C VAL A 20 -16.25 -19.69 -44.21
N ILE A 21 -16.91 -18.54 -43.99
CA ILE A 21 -16.33 -17.42 -43.26
C ILE A 21 -16.30 -17.81 -41.78
N PHE A 22 -15.16 -18.26 -41.30
CA PHE A 22 -14.89 -18.34 -39.85
C PHE A 22 -14.77 -16.90 -39.32
N VAL A 23 -15.83 -16.39 -38.71
CA VAL A 23 -15.75 -15.24 -37.86
C VAL A 23 -15.00 -15.69 -36.60
N ALA A 24 -13.67 -15.57 -36.62
CA ALA A 24 -12.87 -15.69 -35.42
C ALA A 24 -13.21 -14.48 -34.54
N CYS A 25 -14.01 -14.71 -33.50
CA CYS A 25 -14.05 -13.79 -32.38
C CYS A 25 -12.69 -13.81 -31.72
N ASP A 26 -11.83 -12.86 -32.09
CA ASP A 26 -10.63 -12.54 -31.34
C ASP A 26 -11.05 -12.02 -29.95
N LYS A 27 -11.34 -12.96 -29.04
CA LYS A 27 -11.28 -12.65 -27.61
C LYS A 27 -9.80 -12.39 -27.31
N LYS A 28 -9.40 -11.11 -27.32
CA LYS A 28 -8.13 -10.71 -26.69
C LYS A 28 -8.09 -11.39 -25.33
N PRO A 29 -6.98 -12.04 -24.93
CA PRO A 29 -6.82 -12.52 -23.58
C PRO A 29 -7.01 -11.32 -22.65
N VAL A 30 -8.07 -11.37 -21.83
CA VAL A 30 -8.28 -10.39 -20.77
C VAL A 30 -7.14 -10.63 -19.80
N GLY A 31 -6.12 -9.77 -19.85
CA GLY A 31 -5.10 -9.75 -18.82
C GLY A 31 -5.74 -9.57 -17.44
N PRO A 32 -5.06 -9.87 -16.35
CA PRO A 32 -5.60 -9.65 -15.02
C PRO A 32 -6.09 -8.21 -14.95
N THR A 33 -7.40 -8.04 -14.81
CA THR A 33 -8.04 -6.73 -14.70
C THR A 33 -7.56 -6.12 -13.38
N GLU A 34 -6.94 -4.96 -13.45
CA GLU A 34 -6.61 -4.19 -12.25
C GLU A 34 -7.91 -3.93 -11.47
N PRO A 35 -7.92 -4.10 -10.14
CA PRO A 35 -9.12 -3.90 -9.36
C PRO A 35 -9.67 -2.48 -9.55
N ASP A 36 -10.98 -2.36 -9.72
CA ASP A 36 -11.63 -1.07 -9.90
C ASP A 36 -11.38 -0.13 -8.72
N PRO A 37 -11.26 1.19 -8.97
CA PRO A 37 -11.19 2.17 -7.90
C PRO A 37 -12.46 2.11 -7.03
N LEU A 38 -12.27 2.18 -5.72
CA LEU A 38 -13.41 2.30 -4.80
C LEU A 38 -14.09 3.66 -4.98
N PRO A 39 -15.41 3.72 -4.83
CA PRO A 39 -16.13 4.99 -4.84
C PRO A 39 -15.68 5.84 -3.64
N PRO A 40 -15.86 7.18 -3.71
CA PRO A 40 -15.63 8.06 -2.57
C PRO A 40 -16.32 7.53 -1.31
N PRO A 41 -15.75 7.71 -0.11
CA PRO A 41 -16.36 7.23 1.12
C PRO A 41 -17.67 7.96 1.40
N ASP A 42 -18.73 7.20 1.70
CA ASP A 42 -19.97 7.78 2.20
C ASP A 42 -19.69 8.47 3.56
N PRO A 43 -19.88 9.80 3.68
CA PRO A 43 -19.59 10.53 4.91
C PRO A 43 -20.52 10.16 6.07
N ASN A 44 -21.64 9.46 5.83
CA ASN A 44 -22.49 8.95 6.89
C ASN A 44 -21.92 7.67 7.52
N THR A 45 -21.17 6.90 6.75
CA THR A 45 -20.59 5.61 7.16
C THR A 45 -19.14 5.75 7.59
N TYR A 46 -18.36 6.58 6.89
CA TYR A 46 -16.92 6.72 7.12
C TYR A 46 -16.56 8.11 7.62
N MET A 47 -15.45 8.19 8.35
CA MET A 47 -14.78 9.44 8.68
C MET A 47 -13.34 9.39 8.18
N PRO A 48 -12.76 10.52 7.72
CA PRO A 48 -11.36 10.57 7.30
C PRO A 48 -10.42 10.38 8.49
N PHE A 49 -9.20 9.91 8.20
CA PHE A 49 -8.20 9.68 9.25
C PHE A 49 -7.79 10.96 9.97
N THR A 50 -7.85 12.13 9.33
CA THR A 50 -7.65 13.42 10.00
C THR A 50 -8.61 13.60 11.17
N ASP A 51 -9.90 13.38 10.95
CA ASP A 51 -10.93 13.56 11.95
C ASP A 51 -10.88 12.45 13.01
N PHE A 52 -10.58 11.22 12.58
CA PHE A 52 -10.43 10.09 13.48
C PHE A 52 -9.26 10.29 14.46
N ARG A 53 -8.11 10.75 13.98
CA ARG A 53 -6.97 11.08 14.84
C ARG A 53 -7.29 12.23 15.82
N ALA A 54 -8.09 13.18 15.38
CA ALA A 54 -8.50 14.32 16.21
C ALA A 54 -9.40 13.91 17.41
N LEU A 55 -9.93 12.69 17.43
CA LEU A 55 -10.63 12.16 18.62
C LEU A 55 -9.68 11.93 19.80
N TYR A 56 -8.38 11.73 19.56
CA TYR A 56 -7.42 11.48 20.63
C TYR A 56 -7.15 12.76 21.45
N PRO A 57 -7.37 12.73 22.77
CA PRO A 57 -7.24 13.92 23.62
C PRO A 57 -5.78 14.35 23.88
N GLY A 58 -4.79 13.64 23.33
CA GLY A 58 -3.36 13.97 23.45
C GLY A 58 -2.64 13.28 24.61
N SER A 59 -3.34 12.57 25.50
CA SER A 59 -2.72 11.84 26.60
C SER A 59 -3.61 10.69 27.09
N GLY A 60 -2.95 9.68 27.69
CA GLY A 60 -3.61 8.50 28.26
C GLY A 60 -4.17 7.55 27.20
N ASP A 61 -4.73 6.43 27.64
CA ASP A 61 -5.45 5.51 26.79
C ASP A 61 -6.85 6.07 26.52
N PHE A 62 -7.25 6.10 25.23
CA PHE A 62 -8.55 6.61 24.83
C PHE A 62 -9.35 5.55 24.07
N THR A 63 -10.38 5.02 24.71
CA THR A 63 -11.29 4.08 24.05
C THR A 63 -12.16 4.81 23.04
N ILE A 64 -12.17 4.33 21.80
CA ILE A 64 -12.98 4.89 20.73
C ILE A 64 -14.47 4.76 21.08
N PRO A 65 -15.23 5.87 21.12
CA PRO A 65 -16.62 5.85 21.53
C PRO A 65 -17.50 4.93 20.68
N VAL A 66 -18.51 4.33 21.29
CA VAL A 66 -19.59 3.65 20.57
C VAL A 66 -20.28 4.65 19.64
N GLY A 67 -20.56 4.23 18.39
CA GLY A 67 -21.17 5.11 17.39
C GLY A 67 -20.16 5.90 16.55
N THR A 68 -18.86 5.83 16.85
CA THR A 68 -17.83 6.34 15.94
C THR A 68 -17.96 5.67 14.58
N LYS A 69 -17.88 6.47 13.51
CA LYS A 69 -17.93 5.96 12.13
C LYS A 69 -16.77 5.04 11.84
N LYS A 70 -16.93 4.20 10.83
CA LYS A 70 -15.85 3.40 10.27
C LYS A 70 -14.77 4.30 9.66
N ILE A 71 -13.60 3.74 9.52
CA ILE A 71 -12.49 4.33 8.76
C ILE A 71 -12.07 3.35 7.66
N ARG A 72 -11.50 3.85 6.57
CA ARG A 72 -10.91 3.01 5.54
C ARG A 72 -9.60 3.62 5.03
N GLY A 73 -8.65 2.76 4.70
CA GLY A 73 -7.37 3.22 4.18
C GLY A 73 -6.58 2.10 3.52
N VAL A 74 -5.53 2.49 2.84
CA VAL A 74 -4.61 1.58 2.16
C VAL A 74 -3.49 1.18 3.10
N VAL A 75 -3.15 -0.11 3.11
CA VAL A 75 -1.94 -0.61 3.80
C VAL A 75 -0.71 -0.10 3.07
N ILE A 76 0.05 0.77 3.74
CA ILE A 76 1.26 1.41 3.20
C ILE A 76 2.55 0.83 3.78
N SER A 77 2.48 -0.12 4.70
CA SER A 77 3.66 -0.77 5.28
C SER A 77 3.84 -2.18 4.74
N ASN A 78 5.08 -2.65 4.77
CA ASN A 78 5.40 -4.06 4.57
C ASN A 78 5.29 -4.78 5.93
N SER A 79 4.42 -5.78 6.03
CA SER A 79 4.17 -6.51 7.29
C SER A 79 5.42 -7.21 7.86
N ILE A 80 6.38 -7.56 7.00
CA ILE A 80 7.64 -8.19 7.44
C ILE A 80 8.58 -7.12 8.02
N ASN A 81 8.57 -5.92 7.46
CA ASN A 81 9.39 -4.80 7.97
C ASN A 81 8.77 -4.11 9.20
N GLU A 82 7.42 -4.18 9.38
CA GLU A 82 6.79 -3.68 10.61
C GLU A 82 6.82 -4.72 11.74
N ALA A 83 5.97 -5.61 11.77
CA ALA A 83 5.86 -6.87 12.52
C ALA A 83 4.50 -7.48 12.19
N VAL A 84 4.37 -8.77 12.34
CA VAL A 84 3.09 -9.47 12.08
C VAL A 84 1.98 -8.90 12.96
N GLY A 85 0.85 -8.57 12.35
CA GLY A 85 -0.30 -7.96 13.01
C GLY A 85 -0.25 -6.43 13.14
N ASN A 86 0.82 -5.78 12.68
CA ASN A 86 0.99 -4.34 12.70
C ASN A 86 0.92 -3.77 11.29
N TYR A 87 0.14 -2.71 11.11
CA TYR A 87 -0.09 -2.10 9.80
C TYR A 87 -0.14 -0.59 9.89
N ARG A 88 0.57 0.07 8.98
CA ARG A 88 0.38 1.49 8.74
C ARG A 88 -0.55 1.66 7.56
N LEU A 89 -1.56 2.48 7.74
CA LEU A 89 -2.56 2.77 6.72
C LEU A 89 -2.59 4.26 6.47
N GLN A 90 -2.89 4.62 5.22
CA GLN A 90 -3.16 6.01 4.82
C GLN A 90 -4.47 6.07 4.04
N ASP A 91 -5.22 7.15 4.22
CA ASP A 91 -6.43 7.44 3.44
C ASP A 91 -6.24 8.64 2.49
N GLU A 92 -7.30 8.98 1.77
CA GLU A 92 -7.30 10.08 0.81
C GLU A 92 -7.12 11.46 1.47
N SER A 93 -7.30 11.60 2.79
CA SER A 93 -6.99 12.84 3.52
C SER A 93 -5.48 13.09 3.65
N GLY A 94 -4.67 12.09 3.32
CA GLY A 94 -3.23 12.11 3.48
C GLY A 94 -2.75 11.87 4.91
N ALA A 95 -3.65 11.61 5.85
CA ALA A 95 -3.33 11.21 7.21
C ALA A 95 -3.11 9.70 7.31
N GLY A 96 -2.35 9.27 8.28
CA GLY A 96 -2.07 7.87 8.54
C GLY A 96 -2.58 7.37 9.90
N ILE A 97 -2.78 6.06 10.01
CA ILE A 97 -3.11 5.35 11.25
C ILE A 97 -2.16 4.17 11.42
N TYR A 98 -1.60 4.02 12.61
CA TYR A 98 -0.88 2.82 13.00
C TYR A 98 -1.83 1.84 13.67
N LEU A 99 -2.30 0.85 12.93
CA LEU A 99 -3.09 -0.26 13.46
C LEU A 99 -2.14 -1.27 14.08
N TYR A 100 -2.15 -1.37 15.41
CA TYR A 100 -1.17 -2.12 16.17
C TYR A 100 -1.77 -3.39 16.79
N SER A 101 -1.07 -4.51 16.62
CA SER A 101 -1.37 -5.79 17.26
C SER A 101 -2.80 -6.28 17.03
N VAL A 102 -3.21 -6.36 15.76
CA VAL A 102 -4.50 -6.96 15.39
C VAL A 102 -4.55 -8.41 15.88
N ALA A 103 -5.58 -8.75 16.65
CA ALA A 103 -5.74 -10.09 17.21
C ALA A 103 -5.70 -11.18 16.11
N GLY A 104 -5.05 -12.33 16.41
CA GLY A 104 -4.88 -13.40 15.42
C GLY A 104 -3.81 -13.13 14.37
N SER A 105 -3.14 -11.98 14.42
CA SER A 105 -2.06 -11.62 13.51
C SER A 105 -2.37 -11.91 12.03
N PRO A 106 -3.51 -11.41 11.49
CA PRO A 106 -3.84 -11.61 10.09
C PRO A 106 -2.73 -11.01 9.20
N VAL A 107 -2.60 -11.49 7.97
CA VAL A 107 -1.69 -10.90 6.99
C VAL A 107 -2.50 -10.12 5.97
N TYR A 108 -2.31 -8.79 5.97
CA TYR A 108 -2.85 -7.89 4.94
C TYR A 108 -1.70 -7.45 4.04
N SER A 109 -1.88 -7.66 2.75
CA SER A 109 -0.85 -7.27 1.76
C SER A 109 -0.73 -5.76 1.64
N MET A 110 0.45 -5.27 1.33
CA MET A 110 0.67 -3.88 0.92
C MET A 110 -0.28 -3.53 -0.25
N ASN A 111 -0.80 -2.32 -0.25
CA ASN A 111 -1.81 -1.79 -1.17
C ASN A 111 -3.22 -2.38 -0.99
N SER A 112 -3.46 -3.33 -0.08
CA SER A 112 -4.84 -3.71 0.27
C SER A 112 -5.57 -2.54 0.91
N VAL A 113 -6.85 -2.37 0.56
CA VAL A 113 -7.73 -1.43 1.25
C VAL A 113 -8.41 -2.15 2.40
N LEU A 114 -8.34 -1.57 3.59
CA LEU A 114 -9.01 -2.09 4.78
C LEU A 114 -10.11 -1.14 5.24
N GLU A 115 -11.28 -1.70 5.50
CA GLU A 115 -12.33 -1.08 6.30
C GLU A 115 -12.12 -1.49 7.76
N ILE A 116 -12.17 -0.53 8.67
CA ILE A 116 -11.99 -0.77 10.10
C ILE A 116 -13.15 -0.16 10.84
N ASN A 117 -13.79 -0.96 11.71
CA ASN A 117 -14.79 -0.49 12.65
C ASN A 117 -14.19 -0.44 14.07
N PRO A 118 -13.61 0.68 14.51
CA PRO A 118 -12.96 0.78 15.82
C PRO A 118 -13.94 1.05 16.97
N ALA A 119 -15.20 1.36 16.66
CA ALA A 119 -16.21 1.79 17.64
C ALA A 119 -16.38 0.80 18.81
N GLY A 120 -16.27 1.32 20.02
CA GLY A 120 -16.48 0.59 21.27
C GLY A 120 -15.41 -0.46 21.61
N SER A 121 -14.34 -0.58 20.81
CA SER A 121 -13.27 -1.56 21.06
C SER A 121 -11.86 -1.05 20.77
N GLY A 122 -11.68 -0.21 19.74
CA GLY A 122 -10.39 0.41 19.46
C GLY A 122 -9.94 1.31 20.60
N ILE A 123 -8.66 1.33 20.87
CA ILE A 123 -8.03 2.16 21.90
C ILE A 123 -6.87 2.93 21.24
N PHE A 124 -6.92 4.24 21.29
CA PHE A 124 -5.76 5.06 21.00
C PHE A 124 -4.81 5.10 22.19
N ILE A 125 -3.55 4.88 21.93
CA ILE A 125 -2.45 5.11 22.86
C ILE A 125 -1.34 5.90 22.18
N LEU A 126 -0.62 6.70 22.95
CA LEU A 126 0.62 7.32 22.49
C LEU A 126 1.80 6.52 23.05
N TYR A 127 2.40 5.69 22.20
CA TYR A 127 3.53 4.87 22.62
C TYR A 127 4.83 5.42 22.01
N ASN A 128 5.75 5.85 22.87
CA ASN A 128 7.03 6.44 22.45
C ASN A 128 6.88 7.59 21.41
N GLY A 129 5.76 8.31 21.46
CA GLY A 129 5.43 9.41 20.56
C GLY A 129 4.65 9.02 19.31
N ASP A 130 4.51 7.73 19.01
CA ASP A 130 3.65 7.25 17.91
C ASP A 130 2.23 6.99 18.38
N LEU A 131 1.24 7.45 17.62
CA LEU A 131 -0.18 7.23 17.95
C LEU A 131 -0.62 5.88 17.36
N GLU A 132 -0.89 4.93 18.25
CA GLU A 132 -1.30 3.57 17.91
C GLU A 132 -2.80 3.37 18.14
N LEU A 133 -3.47 2.73 17.20
CA LEU A 133 -4.82 2.19 17.36
C LEU A 133 -4.70 0.70 17.70
N LYS A 134 -4.98 0.34 18.95
CA LYS A 134 -4.88 -1.03 19.49
C LYS A 134 -6.25 -1.64 19.73
N SER A 135 -6.26 -2.92 20.06
CA SER A 135 -7.43 -3.66 20.53
C SER A 135 -8.61 -3.72 19.56
N VAL A 136 -8.37 -3.46 18.27
CA VAL A 136 -9.40 -3.69 17.25
C VAL A 136 -9.51 -5.18 16.97
N PRO A 137 -10.67 -5.82 17.21
CA PRO A 137 -10.87 -7.22 16.89
C PRO A 137 -10.67 -7.48 15.38
N GLN A 138 -10.06 -8.61 15.03
CA GLN A 138 -9.85 -8.98 13.62
C GLN A 138 -11.15 -8.97 12.80
N ALA A 139 -12.26 -9.43 13.36
CA ALA A 139 -13.55 -9.43 12.70
C ALA A 139 -14.08 -8.01 12.34
N LYS A 140 -13.48 -6.96 12.90
CA LYS A 140 -13.79 -5.56 12.60
C LYS A 140 -12.81 -4.92 11.63
N VAL A 141 -11.88 -5.69 11.08
CA VAL A 141 -10.91 -5.28 10.05
C VAL A 141 -11.17 -6.09 8.79
N VAL A 142 -11.77 -5.48 7.79
CA VAL A 142 -12.30 -6.17 6.60
C VAL A 142 -11.56 -5.66 5.36
N PRO A 143 -10.87 -6.54 4.61
CA PRO A 143 -10.36 -6.18 3.29
C PRO A 143 -11.49 -5.85 2.33
N LEU A 144 -11.37 -4.74 1.61
CA LEU A 144 -12.28 -4.33 0.55
C LEU A 144 -11.72 -4.71 -0.82
N ALA A 145 -12.60 -5.17 -1.70
CA ALA A 145 -12.25 -5.34 -3.11
C ALA A 145 -12.23 -3.96 -3.79
N GLY A 146 -11.08 -3.59 -4.39
CA GLY A 146 -10.88 -2.31 -5.06
C GLY A 146 -9.60 -1.60 -4.62
N THR A 147 -9.36 -0.45 -5.21
CA THR A 147 -8.17 0.37 -4.94
C THR A 147 -8.54 1.74 -4.43
N LEU A 148 -7.65 2.35 -3.64
CA LEU A 148 -7.68 3.77 -3.30
C LEU A 148 -6.37 4.40 -3.77
N THR A 149 -6.48 5.56 -4.41
CA THR A 149 -5.30 6.33 -4.79
C THR A 149 -4.82 7.15 -3.62
N ILE A 150 -3.60 6.89 -3.18
CA ILE A 150 -2.91 7.68 -2.16
C ILE A 150 -1.62 8.25 -2.76
N THR A 151 -1.21 9.41 -2.29
CA THR A 151 -0.01 10.08 -2.79
C THR A 151 0.97 10.30 -1.64
N ALA A 152 2.25 10.01 -1.91
CA ALA A 152 3.30 10.36 -0.98
C ALA A 152 3.50 11.89 -0.97
N ARG A 153 3.58 12.46 0.22
CA ARG A 153 3.86 13.90 0.40
C ARG A 153 5.33 14.17 0.12
N GLU A 154 5.62 15.04 -0.84
CA GLU A 154 7.00 15.53 -0.99
C GLU A 154 7.38 16.40 0.20
N ALA A 155 8.50 16.07 0.84
CA ALA A 155 8.94 16.73 2.08
C ALA A 155 10.47 16.64 2.24
N THR A 156 11.01 17.65 2.89
CA THR A 156 12.39 17.62 3.41
C THR A 156 12.42 16.93 4.77
N ILE A 157 13.61 16.49 5.19
CA ILE A 157 13.80 15.87 6.52
C ILE A 157 13.40 16.83 7.64
N ALA A 158 13.74 18.13 7.53
CA ALA A 158 13.31 19.11 8.52
C ALA A 158 11.78 19.21 8.64
N GLN A 159 11.07 19.16 7.51
CA GLN A 159 9.59 19.18 7.50
C GLN A 159 9.02 17.91 8.15
N ILE A 160 9.59 16.73 7.89
CA ILE A 160 9.17 15.49 8.53
C ILE A 160 9.35 15.57 10.04
N ASN A 161 10.53 16.02 10.51
CA ASN A 161 10.81 16.17 11.93
C ASN A 161 9.84 17.16 12.62
N ALA A 162 9.54 18.29 11.97
CA ALA A 162 8.62 19.29 12.51
C ALA A 162 7.17 18.80 12.58
N ASN A 163 6.77 17.90 11.68
CA ASN A 163 5.39 17.43 11.55
C ASN A 163 5.20 15.96 11.95
N LYS A 164 6.18 15.33 12.58
CA LYS A 164 6.20 13.89 12.85
C LYS A 164 4.89 13.36 13.46
N SER A 165 4.33 14.07 14.43
CA SER A 165 3.10 13.64 15.12
C SER A 165 1.86 13.63 14.22
N THR A 166 1.77 14.57 13.28
CA THR A 166 0.65 14.67 12.34
C THR A 166 0.84 13.79 11.10
N TRP A 167 2.11 13.55 10.72
CA TRP A 167 2.45 12.75 9.53
C TRP A 167 2.81 11.30 9.85
N SER A 168 2.85 10.91 11.12
CA SER A 168 3.03 9.52 11.53
C SER A 168 2.05 8.61 10.77
N SER A 169 2.58 7.49 10.26
CA SER A 169 1.86 6.51 9.44
C SER A 169 1.35 7.04 8.09
N SER A 170 1.92 8.13 7.56
CA SER A 170 1.65 8.56 6.18
C SER A 170 2.89 8.48 5.29
N LEU A 171 2.68 8.35 3.98
CA LEU A 171 3.76 8.29 2.99
C LEU A 171 4.37 9.67 2.78
N VAL A 172 5.70 9.69 2.75
CA VAL A 172 6.52 10.84 2.37
C VAL A 172 7.46 10.46 1.25
N LYS A 173 7.87 11.45 0.46
CA LYS A 173 8.91 11.32 -0.55
C LYS A 173 9.99 12.37 -0.29
N ILE A 174 11.17 11.91 0.06
CA ILE A 174 12.36 12.74 0.28
C ILE A 174 13.15 12.74 -1.02
N ARG A 175 13.48 13.92 -1.53
CA ARG A 175 14.33 14.10 -2.71
C ARG A 175 15.67 14.72 -2.34
N ASN A 176 16.63 14.67 -3.27
CA ASN A 176 17.95 15.27 -3.11
C ASN A 176 18.67 14.77 -1.86
N ILE A 177 18.55 13.48 -1.60
CA ILE A 177 19.30 12.79 -0.55
C ILE A 177 20.78 12.90 -0.91
N THR A 178 21.59 13.34 0.03
CA THR A 178 23.04 13.51 -0.14
C THR A 178 23.83 12.33 0.41
N SER A 179 23.24 11.56 1.33
CA SER A 179 23.88 10.38 1.91
C SER A 179 22.85 9.42 2.50
N ILE A 180 23.10 8.13 2.31
CA ILE A 180 22.48 7.03 3.05
C ILE A 180 23.63 6.18 3.59
N ALA A 181 23.84 6.19 4.90
CA ALA A 181 24.95 5.50 5.54
C ALA A 181 24.46 4.60 6.69
N THR A 182 25.04 3.41 6.82
CA THR A 182 24.76 2.53 7.96
C THR A 182 25.17 3.22 9.26
N ALA A 183 24.22 3.35 10.19
CA ALA A 183 24.44 3.94 11.50
C ALA A 183 24.69 2.85 12.56
N SER A 184 23.87 1.79 12.57
CA SER A 184 24.05 0.66 13.48
C SER A 184 23.39 -0.60 12.93
N VAL A 185 23.93 -1.75 13.34
CA VAL A 185 23.38 -3.07 13.01
C VAL A 185 23.19 -3.85 14.31
N ASN A 186 22.05 -4.49 14.47
CA ASN A 186 21.77 -5.38 15.58
C ASN A 186 20.94 -6.60 15.13
N SER A 187 20.58 -7.48 16.06
CA SER A 187 19.82 -8.70 15.75
C SER A 187 18.41 -8.42 15.20
N THR A 188 17.84 -7.23 15.43
CA THR A 188 16.49 -6.89 14.97
C THR A 188 16.50 -6.23 13.60
N GLY A 189 17.59 -5.56 13.23
CA GLY A 189 17.69 -4.86 11.94
C GLY A 189 18.86 -3.91 11.85
N THR A 190 18.80 -3.06 10.84
CA THR A 190 19.81 -2.04 10.54
C THR A 190 19.19 -0.66 10.55
N ASN A 191 19.82 0.26 11.27
CA ASN A 191 19.54 1.69 11.17
C ASN A 191 20.48 2.32 10.15
N TYR A 192 19.92 3.14 9.28
CA TYR A 192 20.65 3.98 8.35
C TYR A 192 20.38 5.45 8.68
N ASN A 193 21.40 6.29 8.55
CA ASN A 193 21.25 7.74 8.52
C ASN A 193 20.96 8.16 7.08
N VAL A 194 19.81 8.73 6.83
CA VAL A 194 19.44 9.36 5.56
C VAL A 194 19.55 10.86 5.75
N THR A 195 20.34 11.52 4.90
CA THR A 195 20.66 12.95 5.03
C THR A 195 20.26 13.69 3.75
N ASP A 196 19.58 14.83 3.89
CA ASP A 196 19.39 15.85 2.87
C ASP A 196 20.03 17.19 3.30
N ALA A 197 19.85 18.25 2.53
CA ALA A 197 20.37 19.58 2.87
C ALA A 197 19.77 20.17 4.16
N THR A 198 18.70 19.60 4.70
CA THR A 198 17.93 20.14 5.83
C THR A 198 18.13 19.37 7.13
N GLY A 199 18.73 18.18 7.07
CA GLY A 199 19.01 17.38 8.27
C GLY A 199 19.22 15.90 7.99
N THR A 200 19.11 15.12 9.05
CA THR A 200 19.25 13.65 9.03
C THR A 200 18.05 13.01 9.71
N ILE A 201 17.59 11.89 9.15
CA ILE A 201 16.52 11.04 9.71
C ILE A 201 16.98 9.59 9.71
N THR A 202 16.48 8.80 10.67
CA THR A 202 16.74 7.36 10.71
C THR A 202 15.82 6.64 9.73
N LEU A 203 16.40 5.74 8.95
CA LEU A 203 15.70 4.69 8.21
C LEU A 203 15.97 3.36 8.92
N PHE A 204 14.93 2.73 9.46
CA PHE A 204 15.04 1.41 10.08
C PHE A 204 14.56 0.31 9.13
N VAL A 205 15.38 -0.74 8.96
CA VAL A 205 15.04 -1.92 8.15
C VAL A 205 15.25 -3.17 8.98
N ARG A 206 14.18 -3.94 9.21
CA ARG A 206 14.26 -5.21 9.94
C ARG A 206 15.09 -6.23 9.20
N ALA A 207 15.89 -6.98 9.93
CA ALA A 207 16.69 -8.09 9.37
C ALA A 207 15.80 -9.13 8.67
N ALA A 208 14.63 -9.42 9.23
CA ALA A 208 13.67 -10.39 8.67
C ALA A 208 13.01 -9.94 7.35
N SER A 209 13.07 -8.64 7.00
CA SER A 209 12.43 -8.14 5.79
C SER A 209 13.13 -8.58 4.51
N GLY A 210 14.42 -8.88 4.57
CA GLY A 210 15.24 -9.19 3.40
C GLY A 210 15.49 -8.00 2.47
N ILE A 211 15.07 -6.79 2.86
CA ILE A 211 15.24 -5.58 2.03
C ILE A 211 16.70 -5.15 2.04
N THR A 212 17.28 -5.05 0.85
CA THR A 212 18.61 -4.47 0.64
C THR A 212 18.47 -2.98 0.34
N VAL A 213 19.12 -2.15 1.15
CA VAL A 213 19.06 -0.68 1.01
C VAL A 213 20.03 -0.23 -0.08
N ASN A 214 19.54 0.52 -1.07
CA ASN A 214 20.37 1.20 -2.06
C ASN A 214 20.98 2.47 -1.44
N THR A 215 22.21 2.38 -0.98
CA THR A 215 22.92 3.51 -0.33
C THR A 215 23.36 4.61 -1.30
N SER A 216 23.23 4.39 -2.61
CA SER A 216 23.52 5.40 -3.65
C SER A 216 22.27 6.12 -4.15
N GLY A 217 21.09 5.82 -3.61
CA GLY A 217 19.85 6.46 -3.99
C GLY A 217 19.79 7.93 -3.56
N THR A 218 19.13 8.73 -4.37
CA THR A 218 18.95 10.17 -4.14
C THR A 218 17.49 10.54 -3.81
N THR A 219 16.61 9.56 -3.86
CA THR A 219 15.18 9.70 -3.53
C THR A 219 14.74 8.53 -2.67
N LEU A 220 13.96 8.80 -1.63
CA LEU A 220 13.34 7.79 -0.77
C LEU A 220 11.85 8.04 -0.67
N THR A 221 11.05 7.03 -0.94
CA THR A 221 9.61 7.00 -0.62
C THR A 221 9.40 6.05 0.54
N GLY A 222 8.75 6.51 1.61
CA GLY A 222 8.54 5.68 2.80
C GLY A 222 7.44 6.24 3.67
N TYR A 223 7.09 5.51 4.72
CA TYR A 223 6.15 6.01 5.72
C TYR A 223 6.88 6.58 6.92
N VAL A 224 6.29 7.61 7.51
CA VAL A 224 6.81 8.20 8.77
C VAL A 224 6.42 7.29 9.94
N SER A 225 7.38 7.02 10.81
CA SER A 225 7.17 6.40 12.11
C SER A 225 7.79 7.24 13.21
N ILE A 226 7.47 6.95 14.46
CA ILE A 226 8.08 7.61 15.60
C ILE A 226 8.59 6.53 16.55
N TYR A 227 9.86 6.63 16.92
CA TYR A 227 10.47 5.78 17.93
C TYR A 227 11.22 6.63 18.94
N ASN A 228 10.96 6.41 20.23
CA ASN A 228 11.53 7.22 21.33
C ASN A 228 11.38 8.73 21.08
N ASN A 229 10.20 9.17 20.66
CA ASN A 229 9.86 10.56 20.30
C ASN A 229 10.71 11.15 19.16
N THR A 230 11.42 10.34 18.39
CA THR A 230 12.19 10.75 17.21
C THR A 230 11.51 10.25 15.94
N ALA A 231 11.43 11.10 14.92
CA ALA A 231 10.92 10.67 13.63
C ALA A 231 11.88 9.69 12.95
N GLU A 232 11.31 8.67 12.36
CA GLU A 232 12.01 7.71 11.52
C GLU A 232 11.20 7.54 10.22
N VAL A 233 11.83 6.97 9.21
CA VAL A 233 11.15 6.50 8.00
C VAL A 233 11.31 4.99 7.86
N GLY A 234 10.26 4.33 7.40
CA GLY A 234 10.28 2.92 7.02
C GLY A 234 10.04 2.79 5.53
N ILE A 235 10.77 1.88 4.88
CA ILE A 235 10.56 1.52 3.48
C ILE A 235 9.75 0.24 3.37
N ARG A 236 9.11 0.05 2.23
CA ARG A 236 8.21 -1.07 1.95
C ARG A 236 8.92 -2.15 1.13
N THR A 237 9.75 -1.70 0.18
CA THR A 237 10.55 -2.54 -0.72
C THR A 237 11.89 -1.84 -1.02
N ALA A 238 12.77 -2.52 -1.71
CA ALA A 238 14.06 -1.92 -2.12
C ALA A 238 13.88 -0.79 -3.15
N GLU A 239 12.83 -0.84 -3.97
CA GLU A 239 12.49 0.15 -5.00
C GLU A 239 12.03 1.48 -4.42
N ASP A 240 11.73 1.55 -3.14
CA ASP A 240 11.42 2.80 -2.44
C ASP A 240 12.63 3.77 -2.38
N ILE A 241 13.83 3.27 -2.68
CA ILE A 241 15.06 4.07 -2.77
C ILE A 241 15.61 4.04 -4.20
N GLN A 242 15.63 5.21 -4.84
CA GLN A 242 16.03 5.40 -6.25
C GLN A 242 17.15 6.42 -6.38
#